data_2a9bcc57cc6838fcf0301ff5037aba0f
#
_entry.id   2a9bcc57cc6838fcf0301ff5037aba0f
#
_cell.length_a   1.000
_cell.length_b   1.000
_cell.length_c   1.000
_cell.angle_alpha   90.00
_cell.angle_beta   90.00
_cell.angle_gamma   90.00
#
_symmetry.space_group_name_H-M   'P 1'
#
loop_
_entity.id
_entity.type
_entity.pdbx_description
1 polymer ?
#
loop_
_entity_poly.entity_id
_entity_poly.type
_entity_poly.pdbx_seq_one_letter_code
_entity_poly.pdbx_strand_id
1 'polypeptide(L)'
;MEKIWQKLRIIYYFLTEKRVISLGFLYLLLALFSNTVFTHSGFAVDPTLTASLDKENLDFNFSGSDLINEASLSKLSNLSVKTNARVGYTVTLSASSDETDLKNTNTELLTKISSIAPTDTNLSANTWGYQTGTGANHNAIPKLSEPKTIIQTNQKSESPTIHSLRIAVKVGENLMPGTYKNSLVYSVVANPYELAAHLVSGLDFNTMVKAVSSGGASIKQFVRSATPPAAGVDVREVSNPDKSDCEIKIWYKPDVFTLYYYTEADKIYFHEDSSRAFKNLSELQVLDLSSFDASYTKDMTEMFSGLEKVYNIDTSGLNAKSVTNMAGIFGYNARTSHISFNGFNTENVTDMSRMFEGCTDLTSVDFSNINTKNVTTMRYMFRRATKLGALILEKFDTSNVVDMYGMFSNMTALHQIVGLNKFNTEKVENMDGMFWNCVSLGTLDLSSFRTPKLKIMRSMFYGMSGLMNINLSTFDTGNVTNMSSLFEGASRLTELDLSSFRTENVETMERMFALMPAIQVIRITNFKTPKLTNVTELFSKFDPGVSSGSTAGDLLERIYCNEDFDVSKITSQGGARIFAGRRKIRDSVGPQNLTFRDKTWLRIGKSSSQRGAFTKP
;
A
#
# COMPACT_ATOMS: atom_id res chain seq x y z
N MET A 1 -1.55 23.90 24.41
CA MET A 1 -0.33 24.18 25.20
C MET A 1 -0.61 25.07 26.43
N GLU A 2 -1.38 26.13 26.33
CA GLU A 2 -1.70 26.98 27.49
C GLU A 2 -2.44 26.27 28.66
N LYS A 3 -3.35 25.36 28.37
CA LYS A 3 -4.07 24.57 29.39
C LYS A 3 -3.18 23.56 30.13
N ILE A 4 -2.11 23.09 29.53
CA ILE A 4 -1.12 22.19 30.13
C ILE A 4 -0.23 23.00 31.10
N TRP A 5 0.14 24.22 30.71
CA TRP A 5 0.91 25.14 31.58
C TRP A 5 0.13 25.60 32.83
N GLN A 6 -1.16 25.81 32.71
CA GLN A 6 -1.99 26.14 33.90
C GLN A 6 -2.12 24.97 34.88
N LYS A 7 -2.21 23.72 34.41
CA LYS A 7 -2.25 22.53 35.28
C LYS A 7 -0.89 22.26 35.95
N LEU A 8 0.22 22.46 35.24
CA LEU A 8 1.56 22.39 35.85
C LEU A 8 1.81 23.47 36.90
N ARG A 9 1.22 24.66 36.75
CA ARG A 9 1.30 25.75 37.74
C ARG A 9 0.53 25.42 39.05
N ILE A 10 -0.58 24.69 38.97
CA ILE A 10 -1.37 24.25 40.13
C ILE A 10 -0.60 23.18 40.92
N ILE A 11 0.10 22.25 40.22
CA ILE A 11 0.94 21.24 40.90
C ILE A 11 2.14 21.87 41.56
N TYR A 12 2.76 22.87 40.98
CA TYR A 12 3.86 23.64 41.60
C TYR A 12 3.41 24.43 42.85
N TYR A 13 2.18 24.95 42.86
CA TYR A 13 1.61 25.69 44.00
C TYR A 13 1.24 24.77 45.20
N PHE A 14 0.85 23.53 44.95
CA PHE A 14 0.57 22.53 46.02
C PHE A 14 1.85 21.98 46.66
N LEU A 15 2.97 22.03 46.00
CA LEU A 15 4.27 21.54 46.50
C LEU A 15 5.04 22.59 47.32
N THR A 16 4.62 23.87 47.31
CA THR A 16 5.34 24.95 48.00
C THR A 16 4.70 25.46 49.28
N GLU A 17 3.45 25.09 49.62
CA GLU A 17 2.86 25.47 50.89
C GLU A 17 2.90 24.31 51.90
N LYS A 18 3.78 24.50 52.87
CA LYS A 18 4.04 23.64 54.01
C LYS A 18 2.80 23.45 54.90
N ARG A 19 2.54 22.20 55.34
CA ARG A 19 2.48 21.91 56.79
C ARG A 19 2.89 20.47 57.07
N VAL A 20 3.83 20.39 57.97
CA VAL A 20 4.47 19.21 58.56
C VAL A 20 3.45 18.41 59.35
N ILE A 21 3.34 17.10 59.05
CA ILE A 21 3.00 16.10 60.08
C ILE A 21 4.00 14.95 59.89
N SER A 22 4.74 14.72 61.00
CA SER A 22 5.75 13.67 61.12
C SER A 22 5.12 12.30 61.05
N LEU A 23 5.84 11.39 60.42
CA LEU A 23 6.01 9.95 60.70
C LEU A 23 6.05 9.14 59.42
N GLY A 24 7.15 8.51 59.21
CA GLY A 24 7.48 7.36 58.37
C GLY A 24 6.43 6.88 57.36
N PHE A 25 6.22 7.62 56.26
CA PHE A 25 5.36 7.15 55.20
C PHE A 25 6.17 7.00 53.91
N LEU A 26 6.09 5.80 53.32
CA LEU A 26 6.42 5.59 51.93
C LEU A 26 5.27 6.23 51.13
N TYR A 27 5.47 7.43 50.58
CA TYR A 27 4.43 8.07 49.77
C TYR A 27 4.35 7.39 48.42
N LEU A 28 3.23 6.70 48.17
CA LEU A 28 2.77 6.38 46.85
C LEU A 28 2.18 7.64 46.25
N LEU A 29 2.93 8.40 45.43
CA LEU A 29 2.37 9.48 44.66
C LEU A 29 1.67 8.84 43.44
N LEU A 30 0.42 8.45 43.65
CA LEU A 30 -0.51 8.22 42.55
C LEU A 30 -0.83 9.59 41.97
N ALA A 31 -0.22 9.95 40.83
CA ALA A 31 -0.73 11.05 40.04
C ALA A 31 -2.04 10.59 39.38
N LEU A 32 -3.10 10.58 40.21
CA LEU A 32 -4.46 10.54 39.70
C LEU A 32 -4.67 11.85 38.95
N PHE A 33 -4.61 11.82 37.62
CA PHE A 33 -5.28 12.82 36.82
C PHE A 33 -6.76 12.75 37.22
N SER A 34 -7.18 13.64 38.11
CA SER A 34 -8.58 13.76 38.50
C SER A 34 -9.37 14.04 37.22
N ASN A 35 -10.23 13.11 36.91
CA ASN A 35 -11.31 13.25 35.97
C ASN A 35 -11.97 14.62 36.10
N THR A 36 -11.71 15.55 35.20
CA THR A 36 -12.74 16.50 34.83
C THR A 36 -13.75 15.69 34.05
N VAL A 37 -14.81 15.31 34.72
CA VAL A 37 -15.97 14.63 34.15
C VAL A 37 -16.51 15.52 33.03
N PHE A 38 -16.08 15.26 31.79
CA PHE A 38 -16.94 15.49 30.67
C PHE A 38 -17.88 14.27 30.63
N THR A 39 -19.11 14.49 31.06
CA THR A 39 -20.19 13.53 30.85
C THR A 39 -20.45 13.41 29.34
N HIS A 40 -19.69 12.58 28.68
CA HIS A 40 -20.02 12.06 27.33
C HIS A 40 -20.38 10.60 27.54
N SER A 41 -21.66 10.32 27.41
CA SER A 41 -22.23 8.99 27.34
C SER A 41 -21.82 8.34 26.00
N GLY A 42 -20.70 7.64 26.02
CA GLY A 42 -20.22 6.87 24.87
C GLY A 42 -18.88 6.24 25.26
N PHE A 43 -18.86 4.97 25.42
CA PHE A 43 -17.82 4.08 25.93
C PHE A 43 -16.41 4.25 25.32
N ALA A 44 -15.74 5.37 25.55
CA ALA A 44 -14.29 5.33 25.62
C ALA A 44 -13.95 4.83 27.02
N VAL A 45 -13.34 3.68 27.15
CA VAL A 45 -12.77 3.24 28.42
C VAL A 45 -11.52 4.07 28.62
N ASP A 46 -11.63 5.18 29.37
CA ASP A 46 -10.47 5.96 29.81
C ASP A 46 -9.39 5.00 30.31
N PRO A 47 -8.12 5.19 29.94
CA PRO A 47 -7.06 4.34 30.42
C PRO A 47 -7.01 4.39 31.94
N THR A 48 -7.27 3.26 32.55
CA THR A 48 -7.20 3.10 34.00
C THR A 48 -5.80 2.65 34.39
N LEU A 49 -5.24 3.26 35.43
CA LEU A 49 -3.99 2.86 36.05
C LEU A 49 -4.20 2.75 37.51
N THR A 50 -3.97 1.58 38.10
CA THR A 50 -3.99 1.36 39.55
C THR A 50 -2.66 0.80 40.00
N ALA A 51 -2.16 1.28 41.11
CA ALA A 51 -0.94 0.79 41.74
C ALA A 51 -1.11 0.69 43.25
N SER A 52 -0.49 -0.33 43.85
CA SER A 52 -0.47 -0.53 45.31
C SER A 52 0.82 -1.19 45.74
N LEU A 53 1.27 -0.87 46.95
CA LEU A 53 2.39 -1.52 47.62
C LEU A 53 1.89 -2.53 48.63
N ASP A 54 2.59 -3.67 48.75
CA ASP A 54 2.30 -4.68 49.79
C ASP A 54 2.75 -4.24 51.19
N LYS A 55 3.75 -3.34 51.27
CA LYS A 55 4.32 -2.82 52.51
C LYS A 55 4.67 -1.35 52.38
N GLU A 56 4.18 -0.55 53.30
CA GLU A 56 4.50 0.88 53.39
C GLU A 56 5.82 1.14 54.12
N ASN A 57 6.23 0.22 55.01
CA ASN A 57 7.46 0.33 55.82
C ASN A 57 8.31 -0.94 55.69
N LEU A 58 9.61 -0.75 55.61
CA LEU A 58 10.62 -1.82 55.64
C LEU A 58 11.56 -1.60 56.80
N ASP A 59 11.29 -2.28 57.93
CA ASP A 59 12.11 -2.15 59.16
C ASP A 59 13.26 -3.14 59.16
N PHE A 60 14.48 -2.66 59.32
CA PHE A 60 15.69 -3.42 59.46
C PHE A 60 16.20 -3.27 60.87
N ASN A 61 16.32 -4.37 61.64
CA ASN A 61 16.76 -4.35 63.04
C ASN A 61 18.14 -4.99 63.12
N PHE A 62 19.10 -4.25 63.62
CA PHE A 62 20.47 -4.69 63.81
C PHE A 62 20.84 -4.57 65.30
N SER A 63 21.61 -5.54 65.80
CA SER A 63 22.20 -5.59 67.11
C SER A 63 23.66 -5.09 67.10
N GLY A 64 24.25 -4.89 68.29
CA GLY A 64 25.67 -4.51 68.36
C GLY A 64 26.62 -5.55 67.77
N SER A 65 26.28 -6.82 67.82
CA SER A 65 27.06 -7.88 67.18
C SER A 65 26.97 -7.85 65.65
N ASP A 66 25.85 -7.34 65.07
CA ASP A 66 25.68 -7.19 63.63
C ASP A 66 26.60 -6.10 63.08
N LEU A 67 26.85 -5.04 63.85
CA LEU A 67 27.79 -3.98 63.48
C LEU A 67 29.23 -4.49 63.37
N ILE A 68 29.68 -5.31 64.35
CA ILE A 68 31.02 -5.89 64.39
C ILE A 68 31.22 -6.87 63.23
N ASN A 69 30.17 -7.61 62.88
CA ASN A 69 30.23 -8.63 61.83
C ASN A 69 29.89 -8.09 60.42
N GLU A 70 29.71 -6.80 60.28
CA GLU A 70 29.27 -6.14 59.01
C GLU A 70 28.04 -6.83 58.40
N ALA A 71 27.00 -7.08 59.22
CA ALA A 71 25.82 -7.81 58.78
C ALA A 71 25.05 -7.05 57.68
N SER A 72 24.50 -7.81 56.76
CA SER A 72 23.64 -7.28 55.70
C SER A 72 22.25 -7.93 55.79
N LEU A 73 21.23 -7.09 55.76
CA LEU A 73 19.83 -7.52 55.67
C LEU A 73 19.16 -6.97 54.41
N SER A 74 18.25 -7.76 53.85
CA SER A 74 17.46 -7.31 52.69
C SER A 74 15.98 -7.66 52.86
N LYS A 75 15.09 -6.79 52.37
CA LYS A 75 13.64 -7.00 52.35
C LYS A 75 13.05 -6.68 51.00
N LEU A 76 11.95 -7.35 50.66
CA LEU A 76 11.19 -7.13 49.42
C LEU A 76 10.05 -6.15 49.71
N SER A 77 9.87 -5.23 48.75
CA SER A 77 8.68 -4.42 48.57
C SER A 77 8.08 -4.78 47.21
N ASN A 78 6.83 -5.18 47.17
CA ASN A 78 6.15 -5.57 45.96
C ASN A 78 5.18 -4.48 45.52
N LEU A 79 5.43 -3.92 44.35
CA LEU A 79 4.54 -2.98 43.68
C LEU A 79 3.62 -3.77 42.74
N SER A 80 2.32 -3.68 42.95
CA SER A 80 1.28 -4.27 42.11
C SER A 80 0.70 -3.19 41.23
N VAL A 81 0.79 -3.35 39.91
CA VAL A 81 0.28 -2.37 38.94
C VAL A 81 -0.66 -3.06 37.95
N LYS A 82 -1.81 -2.42 37.67
CA LYS A 82 -2.76 -2.84 36.65
C LYS A 82 -3.13 -1.65 35.76
N THR A 83 -3.14 -1.85 34.43
CA THR A 83 -3.58 -0.85 33.45
C THR A 83 -4.27 -1.51 32.28
N ASN A 84 -5.29 -0.84 31.72
CA ASN A 84 -5.87 -1.17 30.43
C ASN A 84 -5.20 -0.40 29.28
N ALA A 85 -4.25 0.51 29.57
CA ALA A 85 -3.50 1.22 28.53
C ALA A 85 -2.68 0.24 27.67
N ARG A 86 -2.92 0.21 26.38
CA ARG A 86 -2.27 -0.74 25.42
C ARG A 86 -0.76 -0.57 25.33
N VAL A 87 -0.27 0.62 25.62
CA VAL A 87 1.17 0.97 25.61
C VAL A 87 1.83 0.77 26.98
N GLY A 88 1.09 0.25 27.97
CA GLY A 88 1.63 -0.06 29.29
C GLY A 88 1.91 1.16 30.16
N TYR A 89 2.91 1.04 31.05
CA TYR A 89 3.27 2.06 32.02
C TYR A 89 4.76 2.07 32.29
N THR A 90 5.19 3.18 32.88
CA THR A 90 6.55 3.38 33.37
C THR A 90 6.53 3.57 34.87
N VAL A 91 7.46 2.92 35.59
CA VAL A 91 7.69 3.13 37.03
C VAL A 91 9.07 3.74 37.22
N THR A 92 9.11 4.86 37.92
CA THR A 92 10.36 5.46 38.38
C THR A 92 10.49 5.34 39.90
N LEU A 93 11.73 5.27 40.37
CA LEU A 93 12.11 5.27 41.79
C LEU A 93 12.95 6.50 42.09
N SER A 94 12.72 7.12 43.23
CA SER A 94 13.61 8.13 43.82
C SER A 94 13.53 8.12 45.33
N ALA A 95 14.48 8.76 46.01
CA ALA A 95 14.27 9.22 47.39
C ALA A 95 13.21 10.34 47.41
N SER A 96 12.63 10.63 48.54
CA SER A 96 11.64 11.72 48.73
C SER A 96 12.26 13.13 48.67
N SER A 97 13.60 13.21 48.60
CA SER A 97 14.39 14.43 48.46
C SER A 97 15.69 14.11 47.70
N ASP A 98 16.53 15.09 47.51
CA ASP A 98 17.88 14.85 46.94
C ASP A 98 18.86 14.24 47.95
N GLU A 99 18.46 14.12 49.19
CA GLU A 99 19.20 13.37 50.22
C GLU A 99 18.90 11.87 50.08
N THR A 100 19.91 11.11 49.75
CA THR A 100 19.77 9.66 49.53
C THR A 100 20.25 8.79 50.67
N ASP A 101 20.85 9.39 51.73
CA ASP A 101 21.36 8.66 52.89
C ASP A 101 20.26 8.36 53.90
N LEU A 102 20.36 7.23 54.61
CA LEU A 102 19.56 6.99 55.81
C LEU A 102 20.14 7.80 56.96
N LYS A 103 19.41 8.78 57.45
CA LYS A 103 19.84 9.67 58.54
C LYS A 103 19.34 9.19 59.86
N ASN A 104 20.19 9.35 60.90
CA ASN A 104 19.76 9.14 62.31
C ASN A 104 18.65 10.12 62.65
N THR A 105 17.60 9.63 63.31
CA THR A 105 16.47 10.47 63.74
C THR A 105 16.86 11.41 64.87
N ASN A 106 17.94 11.09 65.61
CA ASN A 106 18.56 12.07 66.53
C ASN A 106 19.51 12.96 65.71
N THR A 107 19.12 14.18 65.46
CA THR A 107 19.86 15.13 64.62
C THR A 107 21.17 15.62 65.23
N GLU A 108 21.42 15.37 66.48
CA GLU A 108 22.71 15.63 67.12
C GLU A 108 23.76 14.56 66.75
N LEU A 109 23.32 13.39 66.26
CA LEU A 109 24.18 12.31 65.86
C LEU A 109 24.36 12.40 64.32
N LEU A 110 25.52 12.83 63.87
CA LEU A 110 25.84 13.04 62.45
C LEU A 110 26.11 11.75 61.69
N THR A 111 25.91 10.57 62.28
CA THR A 111 26.12 9.28 61.61
C THR A 111 24.98 8.98 60.64
N LYS A 112 25.33 8.38 59.50
CA LYS A 112 24.43 8.05 58.41
C LYS A 112 24.81 6.71 57.76
N ILE A 113 23.86 6.09 57.08
CA ILE A 113 24.10 4.95 56.20
C ILE A 113 23.94 5.47 54.75
N SER A 114 25.04 5.54 54.03
CA SER A 114 25.05 6.21 52.71
C SER A 114 24.46 5.30 51.64
N SER A 115 23.81 5.91 50.63
CA SER A 115 23.54 5.19 49.38
C SER A 115 24.86 4.71 48.78
N ILE A 116 24.91 3.51 48.20
CA ILE A 116 26.08 3.06 47.47
C ILE A 116 26.41 4.05 46.35
N ALA A 117 27.68 4.12 45.96
CA ALA A 117 28.05 4.92 44.80
C ALA A 117 27.42 4.36 43.49
N PRO A 118 27.11 5.22 42.52
CA PRO A 118 26.49 4.75 41.26
C PRO A 118 27.32 3.74 40.47
N THR A 119 28.60 3.66 40.71
CA THR A 119 29.56 2.71 40.08
C THR A 119 29.65 1.38 40.81
N ASP A 120 29.16 1.32 42.07
CA ASP A 120 29.28 0.14 42.88
C ASP A 120 28.11 -0.82 42.67
N THR A 121 28.39 -2.09 42.76
CA THR A 121 27.37 -3.15 42.60
C THR A 121 27.15 -3.97 43.87
N ASN A 122 27.98 -3.78 44.87
CA ASN A 122 27.91 -4.48 46.16
C ASN A 122 27.85 -3.48 47.33
N LEU A 123 27.14 -3.87 48.39
CA LEU A 123 27.09 -3.08 49.59
C LEU A 123 28.41 -3.18 50.33
N SER A 124 28.99 -2.04 50.69
CA SER A 124 30.06 -1.90 51.69
C SER A 124 29.50 -1.57 53.08
N ALA A 125 30.32 -1.62 54.13
CA ALA A 125 29.91 -1.26 55.46
C ALA A 125 29.24 0.16 55.50
N ASN A 126 28.14 0.28 56.20
CA ASN A 126 27.34 1.51 56.34
C ASN A 126 26.80 2.05 55.00
N THR A 127 26.39 1.13 54.08
CA THR A 127 25.73 1.50 52.85
C THR A 127 24.41 0.77 52.64
N TRP A 128 23.53 1.36 51.83
CA TRP A 128 22.29 0.77 51.41
C TRP A 128 22.03 1.02 49.91
N GLY A 129 21.15 0.20 49.34
CA GLY A 129 20.81 0.29 47.94
C GLY A 129 19.60 -0.59 47.59
N TYR A 130 19.26 -0.64 46.31
CA TYR A 130 18.17 -1.46 45.80
C TYR A 130 18.58 -2.40 44.69
N GLN A 131 17.79 -3.46 44.50
CA GLN A 131 17.92 -4.40 43.40
C GLN A 131 16.56 -4.58 42.72
N THR A 132 16.53 -4.66 41.38
CA THR A 132 15.35 -4.99 40.59
C THR A 132 15.41 -6.44 40.10
N GLY A 133 14.28 -7.14 40.17
CA GLY A 133 14.18 -8.53 39.69
C GLY A 133 15.08 -9.50 40.48
N THR A 134 15.70 -10.45 39.79
CA THR A 134 16.59 -11.50 40.34
C THR A 134 18.07 -11.13 40.28
N GLY A 135 18.39 -9.88 39.92
CA GLY A 135 19.78 -9.41 39.78
C GLY A 135 20.54 -9.46 41.12
N ALA A 136 21.84 -9.81 41.06
CA ALA A 136 22.71 -9.81 42.22
C ALA A 136 23.25 -8.42 42.59
N ASN A 137 23.26 -7.49 41.66
CA ASN A 137 23.86 -6.17 41.80
C ASN A 137 22.93 -5.19 42.48
N HIS A 138 23.44 -4.42 43.44
CA HIS A 138 22.76 -3.29 44.04
C HIS A 138 22.93 -2.03 43.19
N ASN A 139 21.95 -1.16 43.25
CA ASN A 139 21.94 0.15 42.62
C ASN A 139 21.87 1.25 43.69
N ALA A 140 22.49 2.37 43.41
CA ALA A 140 22.40 3.58 44.20
C ALA A 140 20.96 4.10 44.28
N ILE A 141 20.55 4.63 45.44
CA ILE A 141 19.24 5.27 45.58
C ILE A 141 19.23 6.57 44.76
N PRO A 142 18.29 6.72 43.80
CA PRO A 142 18.20 7.92 42.98
C PRO A 142 17.69 9.13 43.79
N LYS A 143 18.16 10.30 43.42
CA LYS A 143 17.66 11.57 44.00
C LYS A 143 16.26 11.89 43.47
N LEU A 144 15.52 12.76 44.20
CA LEU A 144 14.23 13.25 43.76
C LEU A 144 14.34 14.03 42.44
N SER A 145 15.40 14.84 42.29
CA SER A 145 15.68 15.62 41.06
C SER A 145 16.06 14.76 39.88
N GLU A 146 16.51 13.51 40.11
CA GLU A 146 16.99 12.58 39.07
C GLU A 146 16.40 11.17 39.26
N PRO A 147 15.05 11.02 39.18
CA PRO A 147 14.40 9.73 39.38
C PRO A 147 14.81 8.74 38.28
N LYS A 148 14.99 7.48 38.68
CA LYS A 148 15.42 6.42 37.75
C LYS A 148 14.25 5.54 37.32
N THR A 149 14.09 5.30 36.03
CA THR A 149 13.16 4.30 35.53
C THR A 149 13.65 2.91 35.95
N ILE A 150 12.81 2.19 36.66
CA ILE A 150 13.07 0.82 37.14
C ILE A 150 12.23 -0.22 36.43
N ILE A 151 11.09 0.17 35.83
CA ILE A 151 10.17 -0.69 35.09
C ILE A 151 9.61 0.12 33.94
N GLN A 152 9.58 -0.49 32.75
CA GLN A 152 8.87 0.00 31.59
C GLN A 152 8.19 -1.17 30.88
N THR A 153 6.89 -1.05 30.66
CA THR A 153 6.08 -2.02 29.93
C THR A 153 5.55 -1.39 28.65
N ASN A 154 5.15 -2.22 27.69
CA ASN A 154 4.65 -1.79 26.39
C ASN A 154 3.31 -2.44 26.02
N GLN A 155 2.60 -2.99 27.01
CA GLN A 155 1.32 -3.66 26.82
C GLN A 155 0.41 -3.51 28.03
N LYS A 156 -0.91 -3.65 27.81
CA LYS A 156 -1.90 -3.69 28.91
C LYS A 156 -1.63 -4.85 29.87
N SER A 157 -2.06 -4.71 31.10
CA SER A 157 -2.11 -5.79 32.07
C SER A 157 -3.56 -6.08 32.46
N GLU A 158 -4.09 -7.22 32.09
CA GLU A 158 -5.47 -7.64 32.39
C GLU A 158 -5.66 -8.00 33.86
N SER A 159 -4.60 -8.45 34.53
CA SER A 159 -4.49 -8.69 35.96
C SER A 159 -3.33 -7.88 36.54
N PRO A 160 -3.35 -7.60 37.88
CA PRO A 160 -2.24 -6.88 38.49
C PRO A 160 -0.89 -7.58 38.27
N THR A 161 0.08 -6.84 37.73
CA THR A 161 1.46 -7.32 37.57
C THR A 161 2.26 -6.93 38.80
N ILE A 162 2.95 -7.91 39.41
CA ILE A 162 3.74 -7.69 40.62
C ILE A 162 5.20 -7.46 40.24
N HIS A 163 5.74 -6.34 40.68
CA HIS A 163 7.14 -5.96 40.52
C HIS A 163 7.82 -5.92 41.87
N SER A 164 8.80 -6.79 42.09
CA SER A 164 9.53 -6.90 43.33
C SER A 164 10.78 -6.03 43.32
N LEU A 165 10.88 -5.13 44.30
CA LEU A 165 12.09 -4.37 44.58
C LEU A 165 12.68 -4.86 45.89
N ARG A 166 13.95 -5.20 45.89
CA ARG A 166 14.70 -5.61 47.08
C ARG A 166 15.48 -4.42 47.60
N ILE A 167 15.20 -4.00 48.81
CA ILE A 167 16.01 -3.00 49.52
C ILE A 167 16.96 -3.76 50.43
N ALA A 168 18.22 -3.37 50.45
CA ALA A 168 19.24 -3.98 51.27
C ALA A 168 20.07 -2.92 51.98
N VAL A 169 20.44 -3.25 53.21
CA VAL A 169 21.25 -2.41 54.09
C VAL A 169 22.38 -3.27 54.62
N LYS A 170 23.62 -2.79 54.56
CA LYS A 170 24.78 -3.38 55.25
C LYS A 170 25.28 -2.40 56.30
N VAL A 171 25.38 -2.85 57.50
CA VAL A 171 25.90 -2.05 58.65
C VAL A 171 27.35 -2.40 58.93
N GLY A 172 28.05 -1.60 59.71
CA GLY A 172 29.41 -1.81 60.15
C GLY A 172 29.75 -0.97 61.36
N GLU A 173 30.97 -1.13 61.89
CA GLU A 173 31.47 -0.33 62.99
C GLU A 173 31.33 1.17 62.73
N ASN A 174 31.28 1.97 63.81
CA ASN A 174 31.14 3.43 63.80
C ASN A 174 29.71 3.99 63.50
N LEU A 175 28.66 3.14 63.50
CA LEU A 175 27.29 3.64 63.56
C LEU A 175 26.89 3.90 65.00
N MET A 176 26.38 5.10 65.27
CA MET A 176 25.80 5.44 66.62
C MET A 176 24.44 4.76 66.79
N PRO A 177 24.11 4.34 68.00
CA PRO A 177 22.78 3.81 68.28
C PRO A 177 21.67 4.79 67.91
N GLY A 178 20.59 4.27 67.33
CA GLY A 178 19.47 5.10 66.90
C GLY A 178 18.67 4.50 65.74
N THR A 179 17.68 5.23 65.33
CA THR A 179 16.85 4.88 64.16
C THR A 179 17.31 5.69 62.95
N TYR A 180 17.62 5.01 61.83
CA TYR A 180 18.02 5.62 60.57
C TYR A 180 16.87 5.55 59.59
N LYS A 181 16.52 6.66 58.97
CA LYS A 181 15.34 6.75 58.08
C LYS A 181 15.64 7.44 56.77
N ASN A 182 14.98 7.00 55.69
CA ASN A 182 14.73 7.72 54.46
C ASN A 182 13.41 7.22 53.89
N SER A 183 12.84 7.96 52.94
CA SER A 183 11.62 7.60 52.23
C SER A 183 11.90 7.43 50.76
N LEU A 184 11.36 6.36 50.15
CA LEU A 184 11.42 6.11 48.74
C LEU A 184 10.07 6.44 48.09
N VAL A 185 10.12 6.98 46.88
CA VAL A 185 8.95 7.33 46.07
C VAL A 185 8.93 6.47 44.81
N TYR A 186 7.84 5.74 44.63
CA TYR A 186 7.50 5.14 43.36
C TYR A 186 6.56 6.08 42.63
N SER A 187 6.92 6.49 41.38
CA SER A 187 6.01 7.16 40.49
C SER A 187 5.60 6.20 39.39
N VAL A 188 4.31 5.94 39.26
CA VAL A 188 3.73 5.05 38.25
C VAL A 188 2.89 5.89 37.32
N VAL A 189 3.27 5.91 36.02
CA VAL A 189 2.61 6.73 35.00
C VAL A 189 2.30 5.84 33.79
N ALA A 190 1.07 5.94 33.29
CA ALA A 190 0.74 5.32 32.02
C ALA A 190 1.61 5.94 30.91
N ASN A 191 2.13 5.10 30.01
CA ASN A 191 2.91 5.60 28.88
C ASN A 191 2.01 6.51 28.04
N PRO A 192 2.53 7.63 27.52
CA PRO A 192 1.76 8.51 26.64
C PRO A 192 1.41 7.77 25.36
N TYR A 193 0.17 7.86 24.91
CA TYR A 193 -0.28 7.30 23.64
C TYR A 193 -1.36 8.18 23.03
N GLU A 194 -1.45 8.14 21.70
CA GLU A 194 -2.54 8.73 20.96
C GLU A 194 -3.64 7.67 20.80
N LEU A 195 -4.90 8.06 21.03
CA LEU A 195 -6.04 7.19 20.77
C LEU A 195 -6.04 6.77 19.32
N ALA A 196 -6.08 5.49 19.06
CA ALA A 196 -6.14 4.92 17.73
C ALA A 196 -7.47 4.20 17.49
N ALA A 197 -8.13 4.53 16.39
CA ALA A 197 -9.29 3.82 15.90
C ALA A 197 -8.91 3.03 14.66
N HIS A 198 -9.30 1.77 14.59
CA HIS A 198 -9.05 0.90 13.45
C HIS A 198 -10.36 0.49 12.80
N LEU A 199 -10.46 0.62 11.49
CA LEU A 199 -11.62 0.14 10.73
C LEU A 199 -11.69 -1.40 10.71
N VAL A 200 -12.91 -1.92 10.55
CA VAL A 200 -13.14 -3.29 10.08
C VAL A 200 -12.57 -3.49 8.68
N SER A 201 -12.64 -4.71 8.12
CA SER A 201 -12.19 -4.98 6.75
C SER A 201 -12.88 -4.05 5.73
N GLY A 202 -12.22 -3.79 4.59
CA GLY A 202 -12.77 -2.91 3.57
C GLY A 202 -14.14 -3.37 3.06
N LEU A 203 -14.33 -4.68 2.90
CA LEU A 203 -15.61 -5.24 2.45
C LEU A 203 -16.72 -5.09 3.49
N ASP A 204 -16.41 -5.32 4.78
CA ASP A 204 -17.37 -5.15 5.87
C ASP A 204 -17.76 -3.68 6.01
N PHE A 205 -16.77 -2.77 5.96
CA PHE A 205 -17.02 -1.33 5.96
C PHE A 205 -17.94 -0.91 4.82
N ASN A 206 -17.66 -1.32 3.58
CA ASN A 206 -18.50 -1.02 2.42
C ASN A 206 -19.93 -1.55 2.57
N THR A 207 -20.07 -2.76 3.12
CA THR A 207 -21.37 -3.38 3.39
C THR A 207 -22.16 -2.58 4.41
N MET A 208 -21.52 -2.14 5.51
CA MET A 208 -22.17 -1.32 6.54
C MET A 208 -22.54 0.07 6.02
N VAL A 209 -21.68 0.70 5.21
CA VAL A 209 -21.97 1.99 4.52
C VAL A 209 -23.21 1.86 3.65
N LYS A 210 -23.33 0.79 2.87
CA LYS A 210 -24.50 0.54 2.01
C LYS A 210 -25.74 0.22 2.82
N ALA A 211 -25.62 -0.48 3.93
CA ALA A 211 -26.74 -0.81 4.80
C ALA A 211 -27.37 0.43 5.46
N VAL A 212 -26.56 1.36 5.98
CA VAL A 212 -27.04 2.59 6.65
C VAL A 212 -27.63 3.59 5.67
N SER A 213 -27.35 3.49 4.37
CA SER A 213 -27.76 4.44 3.31
C SER A 213 -28.63 3.83 2.23
N SER A 214 -29.33 2.72 2.52
CA SER A 214 -30.21 2.04 1.56
C SER A 214 -29.54 1.69 0.22
N GLY A 215 -28.31 1.17 0.28
CA GLY A 215 -27.54 0.72 -0.89
C GLY A 215 -26.41 1.62 -1.34
N GLY A 216 -26.19 2.77 -0.70
CA GLY A 216 -25.07 3.67 -0.99
C GLY A 216 -25.25 4.62 -2.17
N ALA A 217 -26.23 4.38 -3.02
CA ALA A 217 -26.45 5.13 -4.27
C ALA A 217 -26.89 6.60 -4.09
N SER A 218 -27.18 7.04 -2.88
CA SER A 218 -27.58 8.43 -2.59
C SER A 218 -26.50 9.23 -1.86
N ILE A 219 -25.41 8.60 -1.43
CA ILE A 219 -24.35 9.28 -0.67
C ILE A 219 -23.58 10.22 -1.60
N LYS A 220 -23.63 11.53 -1.32
CA LYS A 220 -22.84 12.55 -2.03
C LYS A 220 -21.60 13.00 -1.30
N GLN A 221 -21.58 12.86 0.03
CA GLN A 221 -20.47 13.28 0.87
C GLN A 221 -20.16 12.23 1.93
N PHE A 222 -18.88 11.99 2.17
CA PHE A 222 -18.34 11.24 3.31
C PHE A 222 -17.42 12.18 4.07
N VAL A 223 -17.81 12.59 5.28
CA VAL A 223 -17.12 13.64 6.04
C VAL A 223 -17.08 13.35 7.54
N ARG A 224 -16.05 13.86 8.21
CA ARG A 224 -15.92 13.78 9.67
C ARG A 224 -16.96 14.69 10.34
N SER A 225 -17.63 14.17 11.37
CA SER A 225 -18.46 14.98 12.26
C SER A 225 -17.63 15.46 13.46
N ALA A 226 -17.83 16.72 13.86
CA ALA A 226 -17.20 17.27 15.07
C ALA A 226 -17.87 16.76 16.36
N THR A 227 -19.08 16.21 16.27
CA THR A 227 -19.87 15.73 17.41
C THR A 227 -20.38 14.32 17.17
N PRO A 228 -20.59 13.52 18.23
CA PRO A 228 -21.20 12.20 18.09
C PRO A 228 -22.64 12.29 17.51
N PRO A 229 -23.16 11.18 16.96
CA PRO A 229 -24.51 11.13 16.43
C PRO A 229 -25.55 11.44 17.53
N ALA A 230 -26.62 12.15 17.13
CA ALA A 230 -27.73 12.42 18.05
C ALA A 230 -28.51 11.14 18.39
N ALA A 231 -29.18 11.15 19.54
CA ALA A 231 -30.04 10.02 19.94
C ALA A 231 -31.14 9.76 18.91
N GLY A 232 -31.41 8.48 18.60
CA GLY A 232 -32.46 8.07 17.66
C GLY A 232 -32.05 8.03 16.19
N VAL A 233 -30.81 8.36 15.85
CA VAL A 233 -30.27 8.19 14.50
C VAL A 233 -29.84 6.72 14.28
N ASP A 234 -30.06 6.16 13.08
CA ASP A 234 -29.53 4.83 12.71
C ASP A 234 -28.01 4.93 12.57
N VAL A 235 -27.31 4.32 13.51
CA VAL A 235 -25.84 4.36 13.63
C VAL A 235 -25.28 2.96 13.43
N ARG A 236 -24.17 2.86 12.69
CA ARG A 236 -23.39 1.63 12.60
C ARG A 236 -22.02 1.86 13.22
N GLU A 237 -21.57 0.90 13.99
CA GLU A 237 -20.18 0.83 14.45
C GLU A 237 -19.35 0.09 13.41
N VAL A 238 -18.24 0.72 12.99
CA VAL A 238 -17.33 0.20 11.96
C VAL A 238 -15.89 0.07 12.46
N SER A 239 -15.70 0.09 13.78
CA SER A 239 -14.40 -0.14 14.40
C SER A 239 -14.05 -1.62 14.48
N ASN A 240 -12.77 -1.95 14.36
CA ASN A 240 -12.25 -3.27 14.66
C ASN A 240 -12.14 -3.43 16.19
N PRO A 241 -12.94 -4.31 16.84
CA PRO A 241 -13.03 -4.38 18.30
C PRO A 241 -11.73 -4.84 18.95
N ASP A 242 -10.87 -5.57 18.23
CA ASP A 242 -9.62 -6.09 18.78
C ASP A 242 -8.47 -5.09 18.73
N LYS A 243 -8.58 -4.04 17.90
CA LYS A 243 -7.49 -3.09 17.63
C LYS A 243 -7.80 -1.64 17.97
N SER A 244 -9.09 -1.27 18.06
CA SER A 244 -9.51 0.11 18.34
C SER A 244 -9.49 0.43 19.82
N ASP A 245 -9.07 1.65 20.17
CA ASP A 245 -9.17 2.20 21.52
C ASP A 245 -10.53 2.88 21.75
N CYS A 246 -11.20 3.28 20.66
CA CYS A 246 -12.52 3.89 20.68
C CYS A 246 -13.34 3.49 19.46
N GLU A 247 -14.64 3.67 19.55
CA GLU A 247 -15.58 3.34 18.49
C GLU A 247 -15.44 4.28 17.29
N ILE A 248 -15.66 3.75 16.09
CA ILE A 248 -15.90 4.53 14.87
C ILE A 248 -17.36 4.36 14.51
N LYS A 249 -18.12 5.45 14.57
CA LYS A 249 -19.54 5.47 14.25
C LYS A 249 -19.78 6.09 12.89
N ILE A 250 -20.66 5.49 12.10
CA ILE A 250 -21.15 6.08 10.84
C ILE A 250 -22.67 6.21 10.88
N TRP A 251 -23.20 7.27 10.26
CA TRP A 251 -24.64 7.46 10.07
C TRP A 251 -24.92 8.31 8.84
N TYR A 252 -26.03 8.05 8.20
CA TYR A 252 -26.45 8.76 7.00
C TYR A 252 -27.54 9.77 7.29
N LYS A 253 -27.42 10.99 6.73
CA LYS A 253 -28.46 12.02 6.73
C LYS A 253 -29.01 12.20 5.34
N PRO A 254 -30.24 11.71 5.03
CA PRO A 254 -30.80 11.71 3.69
C PRO A 254 -31.17 13.11 3.18
N ASP A 255 -31.51 14.06 4.06
CA ASP A 255 -31.83 15.45 3.73
C ASP A 255 -30.65 16.23 3.10
N VAL A 256 -29.42 15.86 3.47
CA VAL A 256 -28.18 16.45 2.94
C VAL A 256 -27.31 15.47 2.16
N PHE A 257 -27.80 14.26 1.94
CA PHE A 257 -27.08 13.19 1.22
C PHE A 257 -25.68 12.89 1.76
N THR A 258 -25.51 13.03 3.08
CA THR A 258 -24.19 12.96 3.72
C THR A 258 -24.10 11.75 4.64
N LEU A 259 -23.06 10.95 4.43
CA LEU A 259 -22.58 9.94 5.35
C LEU A 259 -21.53 10.57 6.27
N TYR A 260 -21.85 10.66 7.53
CA TYR A 260 -20.93 11.15 8.56
C TYR A 260 -20.18 10.01 9.21
N TYR A 261 -18.94 10.28 9.62
CA TYR A 261 -18.21 9.44 10.55
C TYR A 261 -17.76 10.22 11.78
N TYR A 262 -17.66 9.55 12.90
CA TYR A 262 -17.20 10.11 14.15
C TYR A 262 -16.38 9.10 14.95
N THR A 263 -15.30 9.55 15.53
CA THR A 263 -14.49 8.85 16.54
C THR A 263 -13.80 9.88 17.44
N GLU A 264 -13.47 9.48 18.66
CA GLU A 264 -12.67 10.30 19.59
C GLU A 264 -11.19 10.31 19.23
N ALA A 265 -10.72 9.32 18.45
CA ALA A 265 -9.35 9.25 17.98
C ALA A 265 -9.02 10.36 16.98
N ASP A 266 -7.81 10.89 17.04
CA ASP A 266 -7.31 11.83 16.04
C ASP A 266 -7.08 11.14 14.69
N LYS A 267 -6.64 9.86 14.72
CA LYS A 267 -6.37 9.05 13.53
C LYS A 267 -7.24 7.80 13.48
N ILE A 268 -7.64 7.46 12.26
CA ILE A 268 -8.34 6.22 11.92
C ILE A 268 -7.41 5.40 11.04
N TYR A 269 -7.03 4.21 11.49
CA TYR A 269 -6.23 3.30 10.69
C TYR A 269 -7.12 2.41 9.84
N PHE A 270 -6.81 2.33 8.56
CA PHE A 270 -7.40 1.34 7.70
C PHE A 270 -6.97 -0.08 8.09
N HIS A 271 -7.85 -1.04 7.84
CA HIS A 271 -7.57 -2.46 8.03
C HIS A 271 -6.44 -2.93 7.10
N GLU A 272 -5.74 -4.02 7.44
CA GLU A 272 -4.72 -4.59 6.55
C GLU A 272 -5.30 -5.03 5.19
N ASP A 273 -6.54 -5.55 5.17
CA ASP A 273 -7.37 -5.70 3.98
C ASP A 273 -8.41 -4.57 3.95
N SER A 274 -8.12 -3.55 3.15
CA SER A 274 -9.00 -2.42 2.87
C SER A 274 -9.56 -2.46 1.46
N SER A 275 -9.50 -3.65 0.84
CA SER A 275 -10.06 -3.85 -0.48
C SER A 275 -11.53 -3.44 -0.52
N ARG A 276 -11.92 -2.72 -1.58
CA ARG A 276 -13.29 -2.29 -1.86
C ARG A 276 -13.95 -1.36 -0.83
N ALA A 277 -13.20 -0.76 0.10
CA ALA A 277 -13.77 0.03 1.21
C ALA A 277 -14.79 1.09 0.74
N PHE A 278 -14.51 1.81 -0.33
CA PHE A 278 -15.42 2.82 -0.91
C PHE A 278 -15.99 2.41 -2.27
N LYS A 279 -15.85 1.17 -2.67
CA LYS A 279 -16.23 0.70 -4.02
C LYS A 279 -17.69 0.96 -4.35
N ASN A 280 -17.94 1.52 -5.56
CA ASN A 280 -19.28 1.76 -6.13
C ASN A 280 -20.16 2.70 -5.30
N LEU A 281 -19.59 3.69 -4.64
CA LEU A 281 -20.32 4.86 -4.13
C LEU A 281 -20.42 5.88 -5.26
N SER A 282 -21.19 5.57 -6.30
CA SER A 282 -21.20 6.25 -7.60
C SER A 282 -21.65 7.71 -7.54
N GLU A 283 -22.50 8.08 -6.57
CA GLU A 283 -22.97 9.46 -6.39
C GLU A 283 -22.04 10.31 -5.51
N LEU A 284 -20.99 9.71 -4.91
CA LEU A 284 -20.07 10.42 -4.03
C LEU A 284 -19.33 11.52 -4.80
N GLN A 285 -19.28 12.72 -4.21
CA GLN A 285 -18.62 13.91 -4.75
C GLN A 285 -17.49 14.40 -3.84
N VAL A 286 -17.65 14.22 -2.53
CA VAL A 286 -16.69 14.63 -1.51
C VAL A 286 -16.30 13.41 -0.68
N LEU A 287 -15.01 13.11 -0.62
CA LEU A 287 -14.41 12.03 0.16
C LEU A 287 -13.35 12.63 1.09
N ASP A 288 -13.67 12.77 2.37
CA ASP A 288 -12.73 13.27 3.38
C ASP A 288 -11.95 12.11 4.00
N LEU A 289 -10.67 12.02 3.66
CA LEU A 289 -9.71 11.05 4.19
C LEU A 289 -8.67 11.69 5.13
N SER A 290 -8.85 12.94 5.53
CA SER A 290 -7.86 13.72 6.30
C SER A 290 -7.46 13.09 7.64
N SER A 291 -8.35 12.30 8.23
CA SER A 291 -8.11 11.59 9.51
C SER A 291 -7.63 10.15 9.33
N PHE A 292 -7.48 9.67 8.08
CA PHE A 292 -7.18 8.26 7.82
C PHE A 292 -5.68 8.02 7.60
N ASP A 293 -5.21 6.87 8.07
CA ASP A 293 -3.83 6.39 7.92
C ASP A 293 -3.84 4.94 7.41
N ALA A 294 -3.10 4.67 6.35
CA ALA A 294 -3.03 3.35 5.71
C ALA A 294 -1.69 2.62 5.96
N SER A 295 -0.94 3.02 6.99
CA SER A 295 0.39 2.46 7.28
C SER A 295 0.40 0.95 7.54
N TYR A 296 -0.73 0.38 7.96
CA TYR A 296 -0.90 -1.06 8.19
C TYR A 296 -1.55 -1.80 7.01
N THR A 297 -2.06 -1.07 6.02
CA THR A 297 -2.80 -1.66 4.90
C THR A 297 -1.85 -2.38 3.94
N LYS A 298 -2.20 -3.61 3.58
CA LYS A 298 -1.51 -4.45 2.61
C LYS A 298 -2.26 -4.55 1.28
N ASP A 299 -3.58 -4.65 1.34
CA ASP A 299 -4.45 -4.80 0.17
C ASP A 299 -5.40 -3.59 0.05
N MET A 300 -5.27 -2.87 -1.08
CA MET A 300 -6.14 -1.76 -1.49
C MET A 300 -6.87 -2.06 -2.80
N THR A 301 -7.05 -3.34 -3.15
CA THR A 301 -7.76 -3.73 -4.37
C THR A 301 -9.11 -3.03 -4.47
N GLU A 302 -9.31 -2.31 -5.58
CA GLU A 302 -10.56 -1.61 -5.88
C GLU A 302 -11.07 -0.66 -4.77
N MET A 303 -10.18 -0.19 -3.87
CA MET A 303 -10.57 0.57 -2.67
C MET A 303 -11.40 1.82 -3.00
N PHE A 304 -11.03 2.56 -4.02
CA PHE A 304 -11.71 3.77 -4.49
C PHE A 304 -12.34 3.59 -5.88
N SER A 305 -12.62 2.36 -6.27
CA SER A 305 -13.16 2.05 -7.61
C SER A 305 -14.65 2.40 -7.72
N GLY A 306 -15.05 2.95 -8.88
CA GLY A 306 -16.45 3.27 -9.17
C GLY A 306 -16.99 4.48 -8.42
N LEU A 307 -16.12 5.43 -8.05
CA LEU A 307 -16.50 6.75 -7.54
C LEU A 307 -16.75 7.69 -8.72
N GLU A 308 -17.84 7.47 -9.44
CA GLU A 308 -18.07 8.06 -10.76
C GLU A 308 -18.20 9.60 -10.74
N LYS A 309 -18.49 10.23 -9.58
CA LYS A 309 -18.68 11.68 -9.47
C LYS A 309 -17.64 12.41 -8.63
N VAL A 310 -16.62 11.70 -8.10
CA VAL A 310 -15.50 12.34 -7.40
C VAL A 310 -14.54 12.96 -8.41
N TYR A 311 -14.28 14.26 -8.28
CA TYR A 311 -13.33 14.97 -9.16
C TYR A 311 -11.88 14.81 -8.73
N ASN A 312 -11.63 14.76 -7.42
CA ASN A 312 -10.29 14.62 -6.85
C ASN A 312 -10.33 13.68 -5.66
N ILE A 313 -9.41 12.73 -5.61
CA ILE A 313 -9.19 11.84 -4.48
C ILE A 313 -7.85 12.26 -3.84
N ASP A 314 -7.94 12.97 -2.71
CA ASP A 314 -6.74 13.37 -1.97
C ASP A 314 -6.23 12.22 -1.12
N THR A 315 -5.10 11.67 -1.50
CA THR A 315 -4.42 10.57 -0.81
C THR A 315 -3.16 11.02 -0.06
N SER A 316 -2.88 12.32 -0.04
CA SER A 316 -1.61 12.87 0.48
C SER A 316 -1.33 12.55 1.95
N GLY A 317 -2.38 12.34 2.76
CA GLY A 317 -2.29 11.98 4.18
C GLY A 317 -2.28 10.48 4.48
N LEU A 318 -2.48 9.60 3.49
CA LEU A 318 -2.75 8.18 3.75
C LEU A 318 -1.57 7.35 4.28
N ASN A 319 -0.32 7.79 4.08
CA ASN A 319 0.88 7.08 4.57
C ASN A 319 0.91 5.58 4.20
N ALA A 320 0.58 5.23 2.96
CA ALA A 320 0.39 3.84 2.50
C ALA A 320 1.73 3.14 2.20
N LYS A 321 2.55 2.87 3.23
CA LYS A 321 3.91 2.31 3.08
C LYS A 321 3.99 0.78 3.04
N SER A 322 2.93 0.09 3.46
CA SER A 322 2.93 -1.38 3.60
C SER A 322 2.16 -2.08 2.47
N VAL A 323 1.63 -1.32 1.50
CA VAL A 323 0.74 -1.85 0.46
C VAL A 323 1.51 -2.71 -0.53
N THR A 324 0.96 -3.90 -0.80
CA THR A 324 1.49 -4.87 -1.77
C THR A 324 0.58 -5.04 -2.98
N ASN A 325 -0.71 -4.72 -2.87
CA ASN A 325 -1.71 -4.88 -3.91
C ASN A 325 -2.54 -3.59 -4.08
N MET A 326 -2.48 -3.01 -5.28
CA MET A 326 -3.24 -1.81 -5.69
C MET A 326 -4.10 -2.07 -6.94
N ALA A 327 -4.46 -3.34 -7.20
CA ALA A 327 -5.25 -3.68 -8.38
C ALA A 327 -6.57 -2.89 -8.42
N GLY A 328 -6.81 -2.16 -9.51
CA GLY A 328 -8.03 -1.40 -9.73
C GLY A 328 -8.32 -0.29 -8.72
N ILE A 329 -7.35 0.15 -7.92
CA ILE A 329 -7.58 1.07 -6.79
C ILE A 329 -8.40 2.31 -7.16
N PHE A 330 -8.20 2.89 -8.35
CA PHE A 330 -8.94 4.04 -8.88
C PHE A 330 -9.81 3.69 -10.09
N GLY A 331 -9.98 2.41 -10.40
CA GLY A 331 -10.72 1.97 -11.60
C GLY A 331 -12.15 2.54 -11.65
N TYR A 332 -12.62 2.85 -12.88
CA TYR A 332 -13.98 3.33 -13.16
C TYR A 332 -14.38 4.66 -12.50
N ASN A 333 -13.40 5.50 -12.14
CA ASN A 333 -13.63 6.85 -11.64
C ASN A 333 -13.81 7.80 -12.84
N ALA A 334 -15.01 7.81 -13.39
CA ALA A 334 -15.28 8.41 -14.70
C ALA A 334 -15.05 9.93 -14.74
N ARG A 335 -15.19 10.66 -13.61
CA ARG A 335 -15.03 12.13 -13.55
C ARG A 335 -13.74 12.61 -12.90
N THR A 336 -12.92 11.73 -12.36
CA THR A 336 -11.63 12.10 -11.78
C THR A 336 -10.69 12.57 -12.88
N SER A 337 -10.27 13.83 -12.83
CA SER A 337 -9.42 14.45 -13.86
C SER A 337 -7.93 14.38 -13.57
N HIS A 338 -7.56 14.30 -12.31
CA HIS A 338 -6.17 14.25 -11.85
C HIS A 338 -6.02 13.30 -10.66
N ILE A 339 -4.95 12.51 -10.64
CA ILE A 339 -4.57 11.63 -9.52
C ILE A 339 -3.10 11.83 -9.23
N SER A 340 -2.77 11.97 -7.93
CA SER A 340 -1.39 12.08 -7.44
C SER A 340 -1.07 10.90 -6.51
N PHE A 341 0.18 10.44 -6.56
CA PHE A 341 0.71 9.42 -5.66
C PHE A 341 1.42 9.99 -4.43
N ASN A 342 1.21 11.28 -4.12
CA ASN A 342 1.67 11.85 -2.86
C ASN A 342 1.04 11.08 -1.69
N GLY A 343 1.85 10.65 -0.73
CA GLY A 343 1.42 9.83 0.41
C GLY A 343 1.47 8.32 0.19
N PHE A 344 1.68 7.84 -1.04
CA PHE A 344 1.92 6.42 -1.30
C PHE A 344 3.42 6.09 -1.38
N ASN A 345 3.84 5.07 -0.66
CA ASN A 345 5.08 4.35 -0.97
C ASN A 345 4.71 3.06 -1.72
N THR A 346 5.06 2.99 -3.00
CA THR A 346 4.70 1.86 -3.86
C THR A 346 5.83 0.82 -3.99
N GLU A 347 6.88 0.90 -3.18
CA GLU A 347 8.06 0.02 -3.32
C GLU A 347 7.75 -1.46 -3.10
N ASN A 348 6.71 -1.79 -2.32
CA ASN A 348 6.31 -3.16 -2.04
C ASN A 348 5.16 -3.66 -2.93
N VAL A 349 4.65 -2.82 -3.83
CA VAL A 349 3.52 -3.16 -4.68
C VAL A 349 3.94 -4.13 -5.77
N THR A 350 3.21 -5.23 -5.87
CA THR A 350 3.43 -6.28 -6.88
C THR A 350 2.35 -6.31 -7.96
N ASP A 351 1.14 -5.81 -7.66
CA ASP A 351 0.01 -5.76 -8.60
C ASP A 351 -0.51 -4.32 -8.75
N MET A 352 -0.36 -3.78 -9.97
CA MET A 352 -0.92 -2.49 -10.40
C MET A 352 -1.92 -2.67 -11.56
N SER A 353 -2.48 -3.88 -11.70
CA SER A 353 -3.46 -4.14 -12.76
C SER A 353 -4.69 -3.26 -12.60
N ARG A 354 -5.29 -2.83 -13.73
CA ARG A 354 -6.55 -2.07 -13.78
C ARG A 354 -6.57 -0.75 -12.98
N MET A 355 -5.41 -0.24 -12.54
CA MET A 355 -5.31 0.87 -11.58
C MET A 355 -6.13 2.10 -12.00
N PHE A 356 -6.15 2.43 -13.30
CA PHE A 356 -6.90 3.55 -13.88
C PHE A 356 -7.88 3.08 -14.97
N GLU A 357 -8.27 1.80 -14.96
CA GLU A 357 -9.21 1.28 -15.95
C GLU A 357 -10.53 2.05 -15.90
N GLY A 358 -10.98 2.56 -17.05
CA GLY A 358 -12.26 3.26 -17.15
C GLY A 358 -12.30 4.67 -16.55
N CYS A 359 -11.17 5.27 -16.19
CA CYS A 359 -11.07 6.67 -15.78
C CYS A 359 -11.18 7.58 -17.02
N THR A 360 -12.40 7.75 -17.52
CA THR A 360 -12.64 8.36 -18.85
C THR A 360 -12.31 9.84 -18.92
N ASP A 361 -12.43 10.59 -17.83
CA ASP A 361 -12.14 12.03 -17.74
C ASP A 361 -10.72 12.34 -17.25
N LEU A 362 -9.92 11.31 -16.94
CA LEU A 362 -8.55 11.47 -16.48
C LEU A 362 -7.71 12.15 -17.57
N THR A 363 -7.09 13.28 -17.23
CA THR A 363 -6.24 14.08 -18.14
C THR A 363 -4.77 14.04 -17.76
N SER A 364 -4.46 13.78 -16.47
CA SER A 364 -3.09 13.68 -15.99
C SER A 364 -2.98 12.78 -14.76
N VAL A 365 -1.82 12.15 -14.61
CA VAL A 365 -1.41 11.41 -13.39
C VAL A 365 -0.02 11.84 -13.01
N ASP A 366 0.19 12.19 -11.75
CA ASP A 366 1.51 12.50 -11.22
C ASP A 366 2.18 11.23 -10.69
N PHE A 367 3.17 10.74 -11.44
CA PHE A 367 3.99 9.57 -11.10
C PHE A 367 5.35 9.94 -10.48
N SER A 368 5.55 11.17 -10.00
CA SER A 368 6.85 11.62 -9.47
C SER A 368 7.37 10.75 -8.31
N ASN A 369 6.47 10.20 -7.49
CA ASN A 369 6.78 9.38 -6.32
C ASN A 369 6.50 7.87 -6.52
N ILE A 370 6.23 7.43 -7.75
CA ILE A 370 5.96 6.00 -8.00
C ILE A 370 7.25 5.18 -8.00
N ASN A 371 7.19 4.00 -7.40
CA ASN A 371 8.23 2.97 -7.48
C ASN A 371 7.57 1.66 -7.98
N THR A 372 7.96 1.18 -9.15
CA THR A 372 7.37 0.00 -9.77
C THR A 372 8.32 -1.21 -9.83
N LYS A 373 9.46 -1.13 -9.13
CA LYS A 373 10.52 -2.15 -9.17
C LYS A 373 10.03 -3.57 -8.88
N ASN A 374 9.08 -3.73 -7.97
CA ASN A 374 8.55 -5.04 -7.58
C ASN A 374 7.26 -5.44 -8.30
N VAL A 375 6.76 -4.61 -9.22
CA VAL A 375 5.52 -4.86 -9.95
C VAL A 375 5.70 -5.99 -10.95
N THR A 376 4.82 -6.98 -10.89
CA THR A 376 4.81 -8.15 -11.77
C THR A 376 3.71 -8.09 -12.83
N THR A 377 2.64 -7.32 -12.58
CA THR A 377 1.54 -7.14 -13.54
C THR A 377 1.06 -5.70 -13.64
N MET A 378 0.93 -5.23 -14.89
CA MET A 378 0.36 -3.92 -15.26
C MET A 378 -0.82 -4.10 -16.21
N ARG A 379 -1.48 -5.26 -16.15
CA ARG A 379 -2.61 -5.63 -17.00
C ARG A 379 -3.72 -4.59 -16.92
N TYR A 380 -4.16 -4.07 -18.08
CA TYR A 380 -5.22 -3.06 -18.19
C TYR A 380 -5.00 -1.77 -17.40
N MET A 381 -3.77 -1.44 -17.00
CA MET A 381 -3.49 -0.35 -16.05
C MET A 381 -4.15 0.97 -16.46
N PHE A 382 -4.16 1.32 -17.74
CA PHE A 382 -4.75 2.56 -18.29
C PHE A 382 -5.91 2.30 -19.26
N ARG A 383 -6.43 1.08 -19.30
CA ARG A 383 -7.49 0.73 -20.25
C ARG A 383 -8.67 1.69 -20.16
N ARG A 384 -9.14 2.23 -21.32
CA ARG A 384 -10.25 3.17 -21.42
C ARG A 384 -10.06 4.51 -20.66
N ALA A 385 -8.85 4.94 -20.36
CA ALA A 385 -8.57 6.30 -19.95
C ALA A 385 -8.59 7.21 -21.20
N THR A 386 -9.80 7.51 -21.71
CA THR A 386 -10.02 8.00 -23.07
C THR A 386 -9.63 9.45 -23.30
N LYS A 387 -9.53 10.28 -22.24
CA LYS A 387 -9.08 11.69 -22.33
C LYS A 387 -7.59 11.89 -22.02
N LEU A 388 -6.90 10.85 -21.54
CA LEU A 388 -5.47 10.94 -21.20
C LEU A 388 -4.63 11.00 -22.48
N GLY A 389 -4.19 12.21 -22.86
CA GLY A 389 -3.51 12.46 -24.13
C GLY A 389 -2.02 12.15 -24.11
N ALA A 390 -1.36 12.34 -22.98
CA ALA A 390 0.06 12.05 -22.81
C ALA A 390 0.31 11.31 -21.50
N LEU A 391 1.28 10.39 -21.51
CA LEU A 391 1.76 9.66 -20.33
C LEU A 391 3.25 9.89 -20.14
N ILE A 392 3.65 10.18 -18.88
CA ILE A 392 5.07 10.29 -18.48
C ILE A 392 5.39 9.09 -17.59
N LEU A 393 6.11 8.10 -18.15
CA LEU A 393 6.43 6.83 -17.50
C LEU A 393 7.94 6.68 -17.23
N GLU A 394 8.68 7.78 -17.15
CA GLU A 394 10.15 7.77 -17.00
C GLU A 394 10.64 7.11 -15.70
N LYS A 395 9.79 7.07 -14.67
CA LYS A 395 10.07 6.45 -13.37
C LYS A 395 9.69 4.97 -13.29
N PHE A 396 9.07 4.44 -14.35
CA PHE A 396 8.62 3.04 -14.35
C PHE A 396 9.80 2.09 -14.56
N ASP A 397 10.08 1.28 -13.56
CA ASP A 397 10.94 0.10 -13.67
C ASP A 397 10.06 -1.11 -14.00
N THR A 398 10.19 -1.65 -15.20
CA THR A 398 9.40 -2.80 -15.67
C THR A 398 10.17 -4.11 -15.66
N SER A 399 11.34 -4.15 -15.04
CA SER A 399 12.27 -5.31 -15.06
C SER A 399 11.69 -6.59 -14.44
N ASN A 400 10.64 -6.48 -13.63
CA ASN A 400 9.95 -7.62 -13.03
C ASN A 400 8.57 -7.90 -13.63
N VAL A 401 8.10 -7.08 -14.59
CA VAL A 401 6.77 -7.23 -15.17
C VAL A 401 6.72 -8.45 -16.10
N VAL A 402 5.69 -9.27 -15.88
CA VAL A 402 5.41 -10.50 -16.67
C VAL A 402 4.19 -10.32 -17.57
N ASP A 403 3.18 -9.53 -17.11
CA ASP A 403 1.93 -9.34 -17.86
C ASP A 403 1.65 -7.85 -18.11
N MET A 404 1.60 -7.47 -19.40
CA MET A 404 1.23 -6.14 -19.89
C MET A 404 -0.06 -6.18 -20.73
N TYR A 405 -0.92 -7.19 -20.54
CA TYR A 405 -2.14 -7.37 -21.32
C TYR A 405 -3.01 -6.11 -21.31
N GLY A 406 -3.27 -5.55 -22.50
CA GLY A 406 -4.14 -4.40 -22.70
C GLY A 406 -3.76 -3.14 -21.93
N MET A 407 -2.49 -2.98 -21.51
CA MET A 407 -2.04 -1.91 -20.61
C MET A 407 -2.53 -0.52 -21.03
N PHE A 408 -2.52 -0.21 -22.33
CA PHE A 408 -2.93 1.07 -22.90
C PHE A 408 -4.19 0.96 -23.77
N SER A 409 -4.91 -0.16 -23.71
CA SER A 409 -6.00 -0.43 -24.67
C SER A 409 -7.14 0.59 -24.56
N ASN A 410 -7.68 1.01 -25.73
CA ASN A 410 -8.77 1.99 -25.86
C ASN A 410 -8.45 3.38 -25.26
N MET A 411 -7.18 3.80 -25.24
CA MET A 411 -6.79 5.16 -24.90
C MET A 411 -6.87 6.04 -26.17
N THR A 412 -8.07 6.44 -26.53
CA THR A 412 -8.33 7.05 -27.84
C THR A 412 -7.71 8.43 -28.05
N ALA A 413 -7.48 9.21 -26.98
CA ALA A 413 -6.79 10.50 -27.06
C ALA A 413 -5.25 10.39 -26.96
N LEU A 414 -4.71 9.24 -26.56
CA LEU A 414 -3.28 9.07 -26.31
C LEU A 414 -2.47 9.31 -27.60
N HIS A 415 -1.64 10.33 -27.57
CA HIS A 415 -0.77 10.70 -28.69
C HIS A 415 0.72 10.66 -28.35
N GLN A 416 1.07 10.54 -27.06
CA GLN A 416 2.46 10.51 -26.60
C GLN A 416 2.64 9.63 -25.34
N ILE A 417 3.69 8.81 -25.32
CA ILE A 417 4.16 8.07 -24.15
C ILE A 417 5.66 8.38 -23.97
N VAL A 418 5.98 9.16 -22.94
CA VAL A 418 7.38 9.48 -22.59
C VAL A 418 7.91 8.39 -21.68
N GLY A 419 9.10 7.86 -21.97
CA GLY A 419 9.75 6.80 -21.17
C GLY A 419 9.43 5.38 -21.63
N LEU A 420 8.61 5.17 -22.67
CA LEU A 420 8.34 3.84 -23.21
C LEU A 420 9.62 3.13 -23.68
N ASN A 421 10.57 3.89 -24.23
CA ASN A 421 11.90 3.40 -24.66
C ASN A 421 12.84 3.02 -23.48
N LYS A 422 12.38 3.13 -22.23
CA LYS A 422 13.10 2.65 -21.03
C LYS A 422 12.53 1.33 -20.50
N PHE A 423 11.43 0.85 -21.06
CA PHE A 423 10.80 -0.39 -20.59
C PHE A 423 11.73 -1.58 -20.81
N ASN A 424 11.97 -2.32 -19.73
CA ASN A 424 12.59 -3.64 -19.81
C ASN A 424 11.48 -4.69 -19.96
N THR A 425 11.51 -5.44 -21.06
CA THR A 425 10.48 -6.43 -21.40
C THR A 425 11.01 -7.87 -21.41
N GLU A 426 12.20 -8.12 -20.87
CA GLU A 426 12.85 -9.43 -20.90
C GLU A 426 12.07 -10.53 -20.18
N LYS A 427 11.23 -10.16 -19.20
CA LYS A 427 10.40 -11.11 -18.46
C LYS A 427 8.96 -11.18 -18.96
N VAL A 428 8.55 -10.28 -19.86
CA VAL A 428 7.16 -10.19 -20.29
C VAL A 428 6.78 -11.40 -21.15
N GLU A 429 5.69 -12.05 -20.74
CA GLU A 429 5.12 -13.21 -21.42
C GLU A 429 3.86 -12.86 -22.21
N ASN A 430 3.17 -11.79 -21.84
CA ASN A 430 1.88 -11.42 -22.43
C ASN A 430 1.81 -9.91 -22.76
N MET A 431 1.64 -9.59 -24.03
CA MET A 431 1.39 -8.24 -24.58
C MET A 431 0.11 -8.19 -25.42
N ASP A 432 -0.84 -9.14 -25.22
CA ASP A 432 -2.09 -9.17 -25.97
C ASP A 432 -2.82 -7.82 -25.84
N GLY A 433 -3.19 -7.22 -26.96
CA GLY A 433 -3.93 -5.97 -27.00
C GLY A 433 -3.28 -4.77 -26.31
N MET A 434 -1.96 -4.76 -26.08
CA MET A 434 -1.28 -3.71 -25.28
C MET A 434 -1.62 -2.30 -25.77
N PHE A 435 -1.72 -2.06 -27.07
CA PHE A 435 -2.07 -0.78 -27.70
C PHE A 435 -3.38 -0.82 -28.48
N TRP A 436 -4.25 -1.78 -28.19
CA TRP A 436 -5.52 -1.95 -28.88
C TRP A 436 -6.34 -0.64 -28.90
N ASN A 437 -6.73 -0.17 -30.12
CA ASN A 437 -7.50 1.07 -30.34
C ASN A 437 -6.85 2.36 -29.76
N CYS A 438 -5.54 2.45 -29.72
CA CYS A 438 -4.83 3.71 -29.48
C CYS A 438 -4.79 4.53 -30.78
N VAL A 439 -5.94 5.04 -31.19
CA VAL A 439 -6.17 5.62 -32.52
C VAL A 439 -5.40 6.91 -32.80
N SER A 440 -4.97 7.63 -31.76
CA SER A 440 -4.24 8.91 -31.88
C SER A 440 -2.71 8.75 -31.85
N LEU A 441 -2.18 7.57 -31.50
CA LEU A 441 -0.72 7.31 -31.54
C LEU A 441 -0.22 7.21 -32.96
N GLY A 442 0.56 8.21 -33.40
CA GLY A 442 1.17 8.24 -34.74
C GLY A 442 2.49 7.48 -34.83
N THR A 443 3.24 7.44 -33.75
CA THR A 443 4.54 6.79 -33.63
C THR A 443 4.69 6.09 -32.28
N LEU A 444 5.47 5.00 -32.25
CA LEU A 444 5.85 4.29 -31.03
C LEU A 444 7.36 4.02 -31.06
N ASP A 445 8.06 4.42 -30.01
CA ASP A 445 9.45 4.04 -29.80
C ASP A 445 9.51 2.77 -28.93
N LEU A 446 9.69 1.62 -29.58
CA LEU A 446 9.81 0.31 -28.97
C LEU A 446 11.25 -0.21 -29.03
N SER A 447 12.25 0.68 -29.21
CA SER A 447 13.65 0.32 -29.40
C SER A 447 14.29 -0.42 -28.22
N SER A 448 13.73 -0.28 -27.03
CA SER A 448 14.17 -1.02 -25.82
C SER A 448 13.55 -2.40 -25.67
N PHE A 449 12.49 -2.71 -26.42
CA PHE A 449 11.75 -3.96 -26.25
C PHE A 449 12.61 -5.15 -26.67
N ARG A 450 12.84 -6.06 -25.72
CA ARG A 450 13.49 -7.36 -25.88
C ARG A 450 12.53 -8.39 -25.29
N THR A 451 12.07 -9.34 -26.11
CA THR A 451 10.90 -10.16 -25.76
C THR A 451 11.18 -11.67 -25.79
N PRO A 452 12.29 -12.16 -25.18
CA PRO A 452 12.67 -13.58 -25.28
C PRO A 452 11.68 -14.55 -24.64
N LYS A 453 10.79 -14.07 -23.78
CA LYS A 453 9.77 -14.88 -23.11
C LYS A 453 8.35 -14.66 -23.64
N LEU A 454 8.17 -13.79 -24.62
CA LEU A 454 6.84 -13.43 -25.15
C LEU A 454 6.16 -14.65 -25.78
N LYS A 455 4.94 -14.94 -25.30
CA LYS A 455 4.09 -16.05 -25.78
C LYS A 455 2.86 -15.57 -26.54
N ILE A 456 2.30 -14.43 -26.13
CA ILE A 456 1.02 -13.91 -26.64
C ILE A 456 1.20 -12.44 -27.01
N MET A 457 0.94 -12.10 -28.27
CA MET A 457 0.90 -10.72 -28.80
C MET A 457 -0.29 -10.48 -29.73
N ARG A 458 -1.38 -11.23 -29.53
CA ARG A 458 -2.61 -11.09 -30.31
C ARG A 458 -3.12 -9.65 -30.19
N SER A 459 -3.59 -9.07 -31.29
CA SER A 459 -4.22 -7.73 -31.31
C SER A 459 -3.38 -6.59 -30.72
N MET A 460 -2.04 -6.77 -30.56
CA MET A 460 -1.20 -5.79 -29.86
C MET A 460 -1.31 -4.38 -30.45
N PHE A 461 -1.45 -4.27 -31.77
CA PHE A 461 -1.58 -3.02 -32.52
C PHE A 461 -2.92 -2.91 -33.27
N TYR A 462 -3.94 -3.64 -32.80
CA TYR A 462 -5.28 -3.64 -33.39
C TYR A 462 -5.90 -2.24 -33.36
N GLY A 463 -6.47 -1.80 -34.49
CA GLY A 463 -7.21 -0.54 -34.56
C GLY A 463 -6.37 0.72 -34.36
N MET A 464 -5.04 0.65 -34.43
CA MET A 464 -4.16 1.81 -34.33
C MET A 464 -4.21 2.63 -35.64
N SER A 465 -5.35 3.24 -35.91
CA SER A 465 -5.61 3.94 -37.17
C SER A 465 -4.73 5.19 -37.37
N GLY A 466 -4.13 5.73 -36.31
CA GLY A 466 -3.16 6.84 -36.40
C GLY A 466 -1.74 6.44 -36.74
N LEU A 467 -1.36 5.17 -36.55
CA LEU A 467 0.02 4.68 -36.66
C LEU A 467 0.55 4.79 -38.10
N MET A 468 1.63 5.57 -38.28
CA MET A 468 2.23 5.81 -39.60
C MET A 468 3.46 4.96 -39.85
N ASN A 469 4.23 4.65 -38.81
CA ASN A 469 5.40 3.78 -38.88
C ASN A 469 5.63 3.06 -37.56
N ILE A 470 6.33 1.93 -37.59
CA ILE A 470 6.71 1.15 -36.44
C ILE A 470 7.99 0.36 -36.72
N ASN A 471 8.90 0.33 -35.73
CA ASN A 471 10.10 -0.51 -35.79
C ASN A 471 9.99 -1.63 -34.75
N LEU A 472 9.99 -2.87 -35.21
CA LEU A 472 9.88 -4.08 -34.38
C LEU A 472 11.13 -4.98 -34.50
N SER A 473 12.24 -4.45 -35.00
CA SER A 473 13.46 -5.22 -35.27
C SER A 473 14.09 -5.85 -34.00
N THR A 474 13.74 -5.35 -32.83
CA THR A 474 14.27 -5.81 -31.55
C THR A 474 13.43 -6.90 -30.87
N PHE A 475 12.23 -7.19 -31.41
CA PHE A 475 11.35 -8.21 -30.87
C PHE A 475 11.88 -9.62 -31.14
N ASP A 476 11.98 -10.44 -30.10
CA ASP A 476 12.13 -11.89 -30.22
C ASP A 476 10.74 -12.54 -30.14
N THR A 477 10.29 -13.09 -31.26
CA THR A 477 8.97 -13.72 -31.38
C THR A 477 9.03 -15.25 -31.41
N GLY A 478 10.21 -15.84 -31.14
CA GLY A 478 10.43 -17.27 -31.25
C GLY A 478 9.55 -18.18 -30.40
N ASN A 479 8.96 -17.63 -29.31
CA ASN A 479 8.03 -18.35 -28.44
C ASN A 479 6.55 -18.00 -28.68
N VAL A 480 6.26 -17.09 -29.61
CA VAL A 480 4.89 -16.64 -29.89
C VAL A 480 4.11 -17.71 -30.63
N THR A 481 2.91 -18.02 -30.16
CA THR A 481 2.00 -18.99 -30.76
C THR A 481 0.80 -18.33 -31.45
N ASN A 482 0.43 -17.11 -31.08
CA ASN A 482 -0.75 -16.41 -31.60
C ASN A 482 -0.41 -14.96 -32.00
N MET A 483 -0.52 -14.68 -33.32
CA MET A 483 -0.36 -13.36 -33.93
C MET A 483 -1.67 -12.86 -34.56
N SER A 484 -2.83 -13.40 -34.16
CA SER A 484 -4.12 -13.00 -34.72
C SER A 484 -4.38 -11.52 -34.54
N SER A 485 -4.90 -10.86 -35.58
CA SER A 485 -5.28 -9.44 -35.60
C SER A 485 -4.17 -8.47 -35.21
N LEU A 486 -2.90 -8.85 -35.29
CA LEU A 486 -1.76 -8.09 -34.73
C LEU A 486 -1.73 -6.64 -35.25
N PHE A 487 -1.98 -6.39 -36.54
CA PHE A 487 -2.03 -5.07 -37.18
C PHE A 487 -3.40 -4.76 -37.79
N GLU A 488 -4.43 -5.54 -37.48
CA GLU A 488 -5.76 -5.34 -38.05
C GLU A 488 -6.25 -3.92 -37.77
N GLY A 489 -6.66 -3.21 -38.86
CA GLY A 489 -7.16 -1.85 -38.73
C GLY A 489 -6.09 -0.76 -38.54
N ALA A 490 -4.80 -1.06 -38.66
CA ALA A 490 -3.71 -0.07 -38.72
C ALA A 490 -3.74 0.68 -40.08
N SER A 491 -4.70 1.59 -40.20
CA SER A 491 -5.16 2.10 -41.49
C SER A 491 -4.23 3.11 -42.17
N ARG A 492 -3.22 3.66 -41.47
CA ARG A 492 -2.26 4.65 -42.01
C ARG A 492 -0.88 4.07 -42.28
N LEU A 493 -0.59 2.83 -41.87
CA LEU A 493 0.68 2.18 -42.21
C LEU A 493 0.77 1.95 -43.73
N THR A 494 1.86 2.45 -44.32
CA THR A 494 2.16 2.28 -45.75
C THR A 494 3.13 1.14 -46.04
N GLU A 495 4.06 0.91 -45.13
CA GLU A 495 5.02 -0.19 -45.17
C GLU A 495 5.10 -0.85 -43.78
N LEU A 496 5.39 -2.16 -43.78
CA LEU A 496 5.58 -2.95 -42.59
C LEU A 496 6.70 -3.97 -42.81
N ASP A 497 7.76 -3.87 -41.99
CA ASP A 497 8.89 -4.80 -42.02
C ASP A 497 8.90 -5.67 -40.74
N LEU A 498 8.64 -6.96 -40.95
CA LEU A 498 8.67 -8.02 -39.92
C LEU A 498 9.74 -9.06 -40.24
N SER A 499 10.79 -8.68 -40.99
CA SER A 499 11.88 -9.58 -41.37
C SER A 499 12.65 -10.16 -40.16
N SER A 500 12.59 -9.50 -38.98
CA SER A 500 13.18 -10.00 -37.75
C SER A 500 12.33 -11.07 -37.02
N PHE A 501 11.05 -11.21 -37.39
CA PHE A 501 10.14 -12.12 -36.69
C PHE A 501 10.47 -13.58 -36.95
N ARG A 502 10.46 -14.37 -35.90
CA ARG A 502 10.57 -15.83 -35.91
C ARG A 502 9.19 -16.41 -35.70
N THR A 503 8.70 -17.24 -36.60
CA THR A 503 7.31 -17.70 -36.63
C THR A 503 7.16 -19.23 -36.59
N GLU A 504 8.23 -19.96 -36.27
CA GLU A 504 8.24 -21.43 -36.26
C GLU A 504 7.22 -22.03 -35.27
N ASN A 505 6.84 -21.28 -34.23
CA ASN A 505 5.88 -21.72 -33.22
C ASN A 505 4.47 -21.15 -33.43
N VAL A 506 4.26 -20.27 -34.41
CA VAL A 506 2.97 -19.63 -34.62
C VAL A 506 1.95 -20.61 -35.16
N GLU A 507 0.81 -20.70 -34.50
CA GLU A 507 -0.32 -21.56 -34.85
C GLU A 507 -1.43 -20.80 -35.58
N THR A 508 -1.57 -19.50 -35.31
CA THR A 508 -2.61 -18.66 -35.95
C THR A 508 -2.11 -17.27 -36.28
N MET A 509 -2.42 -16.83 -37.51
CA MET A 509 -2.22 -15.48 -38.06
C MET A 509 -3.55 -14.92 -38.60
N GLU A 510 -4.69 -15.37 -38.06
CA GLU A 510 -6.00 -14.89 -38.46
C GLU A 510 -6.05 -13.36 -38.47
N ARG A 511 -6.46 -12.76 -39.60
CA ARG A 511 -6.62 -11.31 -39.76
C ARG A 511 -5.38 -10.44 -39.42
N MET A 512 -4.17 -11.04 -39.36
CA MET A 512 -2.95 -10.35 -38.89
C MET A 512 -2.70 -9.02 -39.62
N PHE A 513 -3.02 -8.95 -40.93
CA PHE A 513 -2.84 -7.79 -41.81
C PHE A 513 -4.18 -7.34 -42.44
N ALA A 514 -5.29 -7.61 -41.78
CA ALA A 514 -6.59 -7.22 -42.31
C ALA A 514 -6.87 -5.71 -42.07
N LEU A 515 -7.79 -5.15 -42.88
CA LEU A 515 -8.25 -3.75 -42.76
C LEU A 515 -7.12 -2.70 -42.75
N MET A 516 -6.05 -2.92 -43.54
CA MET A 516 -4.94 -1.97 -43.71
C MET A 516 -5.06 -1.34 -45.13
N PRO A 517 -5.87 -0.28 -45.33
CA PRO A 517 -6.12 0.28 -46.66
C PRO A 517 -4.93 1.04 -47.23
N ALA A 518 -4.06 1.64 -46.41
CA ALA A 518 -2.90 2.38 -46.89
C ALA A 518 -1.68 1.52 -47.18
N ILE A 519 -1.66 0.27 -46.71
CA ILE A 519 -0.50 -0.61 -46.85
C ILE A 519 -0.14 -0.89 -48.29
N GLN A 520 1.12 -0.70 -48.67
CA GLN A 520 1.65 -0.93 -50.00
C GLN A 520 2.63 -2.12 -50.02
N VAL A 521 3.45 -2.22 -48.95
CA VAL A 521 4.51 -3.21 -48.87
C VAL A 521 4.51 -3.90 -47.52
N ILE A 522 4.57 -5.23 -47.52
CA ILE A 522 4.77 -6.06 -46.35
C ILE A 522 6.01 -6.92 -46.53
N ARG A 523 6.96 -6.90 -45.59
CA ARG A 523 8.16 -7.73 -45.57
C ARG A 523 8.05 -8.77 -44.45
N ILE A 524 7.96 -10.04 -44.84
CA ILE A 524 7.87 -11.22 -43.95
C ILE A 524 8.92 -12.27 -44.37
N THR A 525 10.13 -11.79 -44.68
CA THR A 525 11.17 -12.58 -45.35
C THR A 525 11.62 -13.81 -44.62
N ASN A 526 11.54 -13.80 -43.26
CA ASN A 526 11.98 -14.90 -42.41
C ASN A 526 10.83 -15.73 -41.82
N PHE A 527 9.60 -15.54 -42.27
CA PHE A 527 8.47 -16.33 -41.78
C PHE A 527 8.63 -17.80 -42.16
N LYS A 528 8.53 -18.67 -41.15
CA LYS A 528 8.46 -20.12 -41.27
C LYS A 528 7.19 -20.61 -40.61
N THR A 529 6.43 -21.48 -41.22
CA THR A 529 5.05 -21.74 -40.82
C THR A 529 4.73 -23.23 -40.57
N PRO A 530 5.65 -24.03 -39.94
CA PRO A 530 5.46 -25.49 -39.79
C PRO A 530 4.32 -25.89 -38.84
N LYS A 531 3.85 -24.94 -37.99
CA LYS A 531 2.76 -25.17 -37.06
C LYS A 531 1.47 -24.42 -37.39
N LEU A 532 1.46 -23.65 -38.47
CA LEU A 532 0.35 -22.76 -38.84
C LEU A 532 -0.90 -23.56 -39.22
N THR A 533 -2.01 -23.27 -38.57
CA THR A 533 -3.32 -23.93 -38.77
C THR A 533 -4.41 -22.97 -39.24
N ASN A 534 -4.29 -21.66 -38.91
CA ASN A 534 -5.31 -20.65 -39.21
C ASN A 534 -4.70 -19.38 -39.80
N VAL A 535 -5.12 -19.02 -41.04
CA VAL A 535 -4.79 -17.79 -41.78
C VAL A 535 -6.05 -17.12 -42.33
N THR A 536 -7.20 -17.37 -41.68
CA THR A 536 -8.49 -16.79 -42.09
C THR A 536 -8.36 -15.28 -42.22
N GLU A 537 -8.75 -14.75 -43.38
CA GLU A 537 -8.73 -13.32 -43.71
C GLU A 537 -7.37 -12.61 -43.46
N LEU A 538 -6.25 -13.35 -43.53
CA LEU A 538 -4.89 -12.87 -43.20
C LEU A 538 -4.57 -11.50 -43.80
N PHE A 539 -4.90 -11.25 -45.07
CA PHE A 539 -4.70 -10.01 -45.80
C PHE A 539 -6.02 -9.37 -46.26
N SER A 540 -7.15 -9.70 -45.63
CA SER A 540 -8.47 -9.20 -46.03
C SER A 540 -8.56 -7.68 -45.98
N LYS A 541 -9.20 -7.07 -46.96
CA LYS A 541 -9.55 -5.66 -46.97
C LYS A 541 -10.93 -5.40 -46.35
N PHE A 542 -11.74 -6.43 -46.14
CA PHE A 542 -13.11 -6.34 -45.69
C PHE A 542 -13.26 -6.65 -44.21
N ASP A 543 -14.35 -6.12 -43.61
CA ASP A 543 -14.77 -6.46 -42.28
C ASP A 543 -15.09 -7.96 -42.14
N PRO A 544 -15.03 -8.53 -40.93
CA PRO A 544 -15.37 -9.91 -40.68
C PRO A 544 -16.73 -10.29 -41.25
N GLY A 545 -16.77 -11.38 -42.05
CA GLY A 545 -18.03 -11.88 -42.62
C GLY A 545 -18.55 -11.13 -43.85
N VAL A 546 -18.01 -9.97 -44.20
CA VAL A 546 -18.41 -9.26 -45.41
C VAL A 546 -17.79 -9.93 -46.66
N SER A 547 -18.61 -10.49 -47.51
CA SER A 547 -18.17 -11.26 -48.69
C SER A 547 -17.85 -10.40 -49.93
N SER A 548 -18.39 -9.19 -49.98
CA SER A 548 -18.15 -8.26 -51.11
C SER A 548 -18.20 -6.81 -50.63
N GLY A 549 -17.35 -5.97 -51.19
CA GLY A 549 -17.28 -4.55 -50.90
C GLY A 549 -16.48 -3.84 -51.98
N SER A 550 -16.37 -2.50 -51.86
CA SER A 550 -15.55 -1.73 -52.80
C SER A 550 -14.07 -2.15 -52.70
N THR A 551 -13.48 -2.57 -53.82
CA THR A 551 -12.04 -2.79 -53.93
C THR A 551 -11.28 -1.51 -54.30
N ALA A 552 -12.01 -0.38 -54.44
CA ALA A 552 -11.40 0.93 -54.64
C ALA A 552 -10.48 1.25 -53.46
N GLY A 553 -9.30 1.82 -53.73
CA GLY A 553 -8.33 2.15 -52.66
C GLY A 553 -7.52 0.95 -52.14
N ASP A 554 -7.54 -0.22 -52.79
CA ASP A 554 -6.56 -1.26 -52.49
C ASP A 554 -5.17 -0.81 -52.98
N LEU A 555 -4.21 -0.72 -52.04
CA LEU A 555 -2.85 -0.23 -52.32
C LEU A 555 -1.77 -1.30 -52.12
N LEU A 556 -2.09 -2.46 -51.54
CA LEU A 556 -1.11 -3.52 -51.30
C LEU A 556 -0.58 -4.10 -52.62
N GLU A 557 0.67 -3.81 -52.88
CA GLU A 557 1.32 -4.21 -54.15
C GLU A 557 2.29 -5.36 -53.96
N ARG A 558 3.01 -5.42 -52.82
CA ARG A 558 4.06 -6.39 -52.63
C ARG A 558 4.06 -7.00 -51.23
N ILE A 559 4.23 -8.32 -51.22
CA ILE A 559 4.48 -9.10 -50.01
C ILE A 559 5.80 -9.85 -50.23
N TYR A 560 6.89 -9.41 -49.58
CA TYR A 560 8.19 -10.05 -49.73
C TYR A 560 8.33 -11.21 -48.75
N CYS A 561 8.66 -12.40 -49.26
CA CYS A 561 8.87 -13.63 -48.53
C CYS A 561 9.98 -14.47 -49.17
N ASN A 562 10.84 -15.10 -48.36
CA ASN A 562 11.91 -15.98 -48.86
C ASN A 562 11.45 -17.40 -49.15
N GLU A 563 10.41 -17.86 -48.49
CA GLU A 563 9.91 -19.24 -48.55
C GLU A 563 8.39 -19.27 -48.73
N ASP A 564 7.88 -20.34 -49.30
CA ASP A 564 6.44 -20.63 -49.35
C ASP A 564 5.93 -20.97 -47.94
N PHE A 565 4.69 -20.59 -47.63
CA PHE A 565 4.09 -21.03 -46.39
C PHE A 565 3.80 -22.53 -46.40
N ASP A 566 4.09 -23.22 -45.30
CA ASP A 566 3.60 -24.59 -45.11
C ASP A 566 2.08 -24.54 -44.85
N VAL A 567 1.32 -24.93 -45.85
CA VAL A 567 -0.15 -24.93 -45.81
C VAL A 567 -0.74 -26.30 -45.47
N SER A 568 0.10 -27.29 -45.18
CA SER A 568 -0.30 -28.68 -44.97
C SER A 568 -1.29 -28.87 -43.83
N LYS A 569 -1.14 -28.10 -42.76
CA LYS A 569 -1.99 -28.15 -41.53
C LYS A 569 -3.16 -27.19 -41.57
N ILE A 570 -3.24 -26.29 -42.57
CA ILE A 570 -4.33 -25.33 -42.66
C ILE A 570 -5.58 -26.02 -43.21
N THR A 571 -6.66 -26.02 -42.42
CA THR A 571 -7.96 -26.54 -42.83
C THR A 571 -8.62 -25.65 -43.88
N SER A 572 -9.68 -26.12 -44.55
CA SER A 572 -10.48 -25.30 -45.48
C SER A 572 -11.10 -24.09 -44.78
N GLN A 573 -11.55 -24.27 -43.54
CA GLN A 573 -12.09 -23.19 -42.69
C GLN A 573 -10.98 -22.24 -42.25
N GLY A 574 -9.82 -22.75 -41.81
CA GLY A 574 -8.67 -21.96 -41.38
C GLY A 574 -7.95 -21.22 -42.55
N GLY A 575 -8.28 -21.53 -43.79
CA GLY A 575 -7.78 -20.87 -45.01
C GLY A 575 -8.82 -20.02 -45.74
N ALA A 576 -9.92 -19.63 -45.07
CA ALA A 576 -10.99 -18.88 -45.70
C ALA A 576 -10.63 -17.40 -45.96
N ARG A 577 -11.00 -16.90 -47.14
CA ARG A 577 -11.01 -15.47 -47.51
C ARG A 577 -9.68 -14.71 -47.31
N ILE A 578 -8.54 -15.38 -47.41
CA ILE A 578 -7.19 -14.86 -47.08
C ILE A 578 -6.92 -13.50 -47.75
N PHE A 579 -7.30 -13.32 -49.02
CA PHE A 579 -7.04 -12.15 -49.83
C PHE A 579 -8.32 -11.38 -50.20
N ALA A 580 -9.39 -11.46 -49.40
CA ALA A 580 -10.65 -10.82 -49.73
C ALA A 580 -10.46 -9.32 -50.04
N GLY A 581 -10.90 -8.88 -51.23
CA GLY A 581 -10.79 -7.49 -51.70
C GLY A 581 -9.42 -7.06 -52.28
N ARG A 582 -8.41 -7.93 -52.34
CA ARG A 582 -7.08 -7.59 -52.84
C ARG A 582 -6.99 -7.80 -54.36
N ARG A 583 -6.59 -6.77 -55.10
CA ARG A 583 -6.49 -6.77 -56.58
C ARG A 583 -5.16 -6.29 -57.13
N LYS A 584 -4.29 -5.67 -56.35
CA LYS A 584 -3.04 -5.06 -56.84
C LYS A 584 -1.78 -5.84 -56.49
N ILE A 585 -1.88 -6.91 -55.71
CA ILE A 585 -0.70 -7.70 -55.31
C ILE A 585 0.02 -8.20 -56.60
N ARG A 586 1.33 -7.97 -56.61
CA ARG A 586 2.22 -8.41 -57.72
C ARG A 586 3.14 -9.50 -57.19
N ASP A 587 3.27 -10.57 -57.98
CA ASP A 587 4.39 -11.48 -57.82
C ASP A 587 5.53 -11.10 -58.77
N SER A 588 6.54 -11.94 -58.93
CA SER A 588 7.66 -11.74 -59.86
C SER A 588 7.23 -11.68 -61.35
N VAL A 589 6.01 -12.07 -61.67
CA VAL A 589 5.47 -12.14 -63.04
C VAL A 589 4.55 -10.95 -63.35
N GLY A 590 3.94 -10.30 -62.36
CA GLY A 590 3.07 -9.13 -62.57
C GLY A 590 1.86 -9.06 -61.66
N PRO A 591 0.92 -8.13 -61.88
CA PRO A 591 -0.22 -7.91 -61.00
C PRO A 591 -1.21 -9.09 -60.98
N GLN A 592 -1.88 -9.28 -59.84
CA GLN A 592 -2.82 -10.38 -59.57
C GLN A 592 -4.13 -9.88 -58.97
N ASN A 593 -5.24 -10.48 -59.37
CA ASN A 593 -6.50 -10.39 -58.66
C ASN A 593 -6.63 -11.59 -57.70
N LEU A 594 -6.43 -11.38 -56.40
CA LEU A 594 -6.40 -12.44 -55.39
C LEU A 594 -7.69 -12.54 -54.58
N THR A 595 -8.74 -11.76 -54.89
CA THR A 595 -9.98 -11.67 -54.11
C THR A 595 -10.59 -13.04 -53.77
N PHE A 596 -10.49 -14.00 -54.66
CA PHE A 596 -11.07 -15.34 -54.51
C PHE A 596 -10.03 -16.45 -54.37
N ARG A 597 -8.77 -16.11 -54.06
CA ARG A 597 -7.69 -17.09 -53.95
C ARG A 597 -7.63 -17.69 -52.53
N ASP A 598 -7.30 -18.96 -52.50
CA ASP A 598 -7.19 -19.77 -51.29
C ASP A 598 -5.74 -19.84 -50.74
N LYS A 599 -5.55 -20.69 -49.74
CA LYS A 599 -4.25 -20.89 -49.05
C LYS A 599 -3.12 -21.34 -49.99
N THR A 600 -3.40 -21.95 -51.13
CA THR A 600 -2.38 -22.42 -52.09
C THR A 600 -1.62 -21.27 -52.74
N TRP A 601 -2.14 -20.04 -52.66
CA TRP A 601 -1.49 -18.83 -53.16
C TRP A 601 -0.53 -18.17 -52.15
N LEU A 602 -0.38 -18.69 -50.95
CA LEU A 602 0.64 -18.28 -49.97
C LEU A 602 2.02 -18.83 -50.36
N ARG A 603 2.43 -18.53 -51.58
CA ARG A 603 3.69 -18.99 -52.20
C ARG A 603 4.31 -17.92 -53.07
N ILE A 604 5.60 -18.11 -53.39
CA ILE A 604 6.35 -17.24 -54.30
C ILE A 604 5.93 -17.53 -55.75
N GLY A 605 5.57 -16.49 -56.48
CA GLY A 605 5.30 -16.60 -57.89
C GLY A 605 6.61 -16.75 -58.70
N LYS A 606 6.77 -17.85 -59.41
CA LYS A 606 8.00 -18.20 -60.16
C LYS A 606 7.86 -18.08 -61.65
N SER A 607 6.65 -18.27 -62.19
CA SER A 607 6.36 -18.23 -63.62
C SER A 607 4.87 -17.97 -63.87
N SER A 608 4.48 -17.77 -65.18
CA SER A 608 3.07 -17.61 -65.56
C SER A 608 2.20 -18.82 -65.21
N SER A 609 2.79 -20.00 -65.12
CA SER A 609 2.13 -21.25 -64.68
C SER A 609 2.24 -21.53 -63.20
N GLN A 610 3.16 -20.88 -62.46
CA GLN A 610 3.40 -21.04 -61.03
C GLN A 610 3.26 -19.68 -60.31
N ARG A 611 2.03 -19.13 -60.35
CA ARG A 611 1.70 -17.84 -59.71
C ARG A 611 1.47 -17.99 -58.24
N GLY A 612 1.76 -16.93 -57.46
CA GLY A 612 1.56 -16.86 -56.01
C GLY A 612 1.37 -15.42 -55.57
N ALA A 613 1.12 -15.20 -54.26
CA ALA A 613 0.96 -13.87 -53.68
C ALA A 613 2.30 -13.24 -53.24
N PHE A 614 3.36 -14.02 -53.11
CA PHE A 614 4.64 -13.55 -52.60
C PHE A 614 5.63 -13.19 -53.73
N THR A 615 6.42 -12.17 -53.46
CA THR A 615 7.58 -11.77 -54.26
C THR A 615 8.85 -12.16 -53.52
N LYS A 616 9.83 -12.74 -54.18
CA LYS A 616 11.16 -12.92 -53.62
C LYS A 616 11.85 -11.56 -53.48
N PRO A 617 12.54 -11.25 -52.34
CA PRO A 617 13.23 -9.99 -52.13
C PRO A 617 14.25 -9.66 -53.22
#